data_ea8bca3222f5f1ca8852cad216c11466
#
_entry.id   ea8bca3222f5f1ca8852cad216c11466
#
_cell.length_a   1.000
_cell.length_b   1.000
_cell.length_c   1.000
_cell.angle_alpha   90.00
_cell.angle_beta   90.00
_cell.angle_gamma   90.00
#
_symmetry.space_group_name_H-M   'P 1'
#
loop_
_entity.id
_entity.type
_entity.pdbx_description
1 polymer ?
#
loop_
_entity_poly.entity_id
_entity_poly.type
_entity_poly.pdbx_seq_one_letter_code
_entity_poly.pdbx_strand_id
1 'polypeptide(L)'
;MEVDPPQNEGDQLAQRSDNQACPLQRKSQQRENLQRENRLLAEMLRQADPSQVAGLSRFFKTGPGQYGEGDQFLGIKVPITRRVVKACWREVGLDDLEECIRSEYHEMRLAALLTLVQLFFAAKRGPRTLSCPTRSGVSQADCVDFYLAHTEFINNWDLVDLSCYPLLGTWLLDKDRRLLYELARDGKTIWEQRIGVVSTMTFIRHGQLDDTFAIADILLHHPHDLIHKAVGWLLREAGKRDRAALETWLQEAEPRYKSMPRTMLRYAIEKFPEPVRQQYLRR
;
A
#
# COMPACT_ATOMS: atom_id res chain seq x y z
N MET A 1 39.91 60.36 2.03
CA MET A 1 38.47 60.47 1.63
C MET A 1 38.30 59.74 0.32
N GLU A 2 38.00 58.49 0.40
CA GLU A 2 37.62 57.67 -0.74
C GLU A 2 36.10 57.49 -0.70
N VAL A 3 35.49 57.76 -1.82
CA VAL A 3 34.01 57.74 -1.98
C VAL A 3 33.65 56.43 -2.65
N ASP A 4 32.86 55.58 -1.95
CA ASP A 4 32.30 54.33 -2.50
C ASP A 4 31.31 54.60 -3.64
N PRO A 5 31.27 53.75 -4.69
CA PRO A 5 30.31 53.84 -5.77
C PRO A 5 28.92 53.28 -5.36
N PRO A 6 27.84 53.72 -5.97
CA PRO A 6 26.48 53.35 -5.60
C PRO A 6 26.15 51.89 -6.00
N GLN A 7 25.50 51.19 -5.07
CA GLN A 7 24.99 49.86 -5.28
C GLN A 7 23.80 49.84 -6.25
N ASN A 8 23.80 48.85 -7.11
CA ASN A 8 22.91 48.65 -8.24
C ASN A 8 21.52 48.12 -7.75
N GLU A 9 20.48 48.94 -7.85
CA GLU A 9 19.07 48.63 -7.51
C GLU A 9 18.35 47.69 -8.51
N GLY A 10 19.09 47.07 -9.46
CA GLY A 10 18.51 46.32 -10.58
C GLY A 10 18.13 44.87 -10.25
N ASP A 11 18.64 44.24 -9.19
CA ASP A 11 18.52 42.79 -8.98
C ASP A 11 17.41 42.35 -8.01
N GLN A 12 16.62 43.25 -7.46
CA GLN A 12 15.53 42.89 -6.53
C GLN A 12 14.14 42.78 -7.16
N LEU A 13 13.99 43.03 -8.45
CA LEU A 13 12.69 42.98 -9.15
C LEU A 13 12.44 41.66 -9.90
N ALA A 14 13.44 40.78 -10.03
CA ALA A 14 13.32 39.52 -10.78
C ALA A 14 12.87 38.32 -9.98
N GLN A 15 12.74 38.42 -8.66
CA GLN A 15 12.37 37.24 -7.77
C GLN A 15 10.97 37.33 -7.16
N ARG A 16 10.05 38.15 -7.69
CA ARG A 16 8.66 38.27 -7.16
C ARG A 16 7.55 37.91 -8.14
N SER A 17 7.78 37.11 -9.17
CA SER A 17 6.72 36.81 -10.16
C SER A 17 6.17 35.38 -10.16
N ASP A 18 6.49 34.54 -9.20
CA ASP A 18 5.92 33.18 -9.12
C ASP A 18 5.29 32.91 -7.74
N ASN A 19 4.12 33.46 -7.44
CA ASN A 19 3.10 32.82 -6.59
C ASN A 19 1.89 33.74 -6.24
N GLN A 20 1.26 34.37 -7.20
CA GLN A 20 -0.02 35.05 -6.95
C GLN A 20 -1.03 34.73 -8.06
N ALA A 21 -1.56 33.48 -8.05
CA ALA A 21 -2.84 33.25 -8.71
C ALA A 21 -3.90 34.14 -8.02
N CYS A 22 -4.58 34.97 -8.83
CA CYS A 22 -5.59 35.91 -8.36
C CYS A 22 -6.61 35.19 -7.44
N PRO A 23 -7.00 35.79 -6.29
CA PRO A 23 -7.99 35.24 -5.39
C PRO A 23 -9.32 34.85 -6.06
N LEU A 24 -9.68 35.48 -7.16
CA LEU A 24 -10.83 35.17 -8.00
C LEU A 24 -10.61 33.88 -8.82
N GLN A 25 -9.39 33.66 -9.30
CA GLN A 25 -9.03 32.40 -10.01
C GLN A 25 -8.99 31.21 -9.04
N ARG A 26 -8.50 31.39 -7.81
CA ARG A 26 -8.56 30.35 -6.78
C ARG A 26 -10.00 30.03 -6.38
N LYS A 27 -10.89 31.02 -6.31
CA LYS A 27 -12.32 30.81 -6.00
C LYS A 27 -13.08 30.18 -7.16
N SER A 28 -12.76 30.51 -8.42
CA SER A 28 -13.36 29.84 -9.58
C SER A 28 -12.88 28.39 -9.68
N GLN A 29 -11.59 28.14 -9.49
CA GLN A 29 -11.02 26.79 -9.46
C GLN A 29 -11.60 25.95 -8.34
N GLN A 30 -11.80 26.53 -7.13
CA GLN A 30 -12.50 25.85 -6.03
C GLN A 30 -13.99 25.61 -6.33
N ARG A 31 -14.68 26.53 -7.01
CA ARG A 31 -16.08 26.33 -7.43
C ARG A 31 -16.22 25.28 -8.53
N GLU A 32 -15.30 25.24 -9.49
CA GLU A 32 -15.24 24.20 -10.52
C GLU A 32 -14.92 22.82 -9.91
N ASN A 33 -14.06 22.75 -8.89
CA ASN A 33 -13.77 21.52 -8.15
C ASN A 33 -14.97 21.05 -7.29
N LEU A 34 -15.75 21.98 -6.74
CA LEU A 34 -16.96 21.67 -5.95
C LEU A 34 -18.17 21.22 -6.80
N GLN A 35 -18.14 21.42 -8.12
CA GLN A 35 -19.21 20.98 -9.03
C GLN A 35 -18.85 19.71 -9.80
N ARG A 36 -17.69 19.13 -9.56
CA ARG A 36 -17.23 17.99 -10.30
C ARG A 36 -17.52 16.71 -9.55
N GLU A 37 -18.37 15.89 -10.15
CA GLU A 37 -18.65 14.54 -9.68
C GLU A 37 -17.38 13.68 -9.69
N ASN A 38 -17.02 13.10 -8.53
CA ASN A 38 -15.96 12.11 -8.43
C ASN A 38 -16.37 10.86 -9.21
N ARG A 39 -15.77 10.68 -10.39
CA ARG A 39 -16.15 9.60 -11.31
C ARG A 39 -15.91 8.22 -10.71
N LEU A 40 -14.83 8.04 -9.93
CA LEU A 40 -14.56 6.75 -9.28
C LEU A 40 -15.67 6.41 -8.29
N LEU A 41 -16.03 7.36 -7.44
CA LEU A 41 -17.10 7.22 -6.45
C LEU A 41 -18.44 6.88 -7.14
N ALA A 42 -18.83 7.65 -8.15
CA ALA A 42 -20.07 7.46 -8.87
C ALA A 42 -20.16 6.08 -9.57
N GLU A 43 -19.08 5.67 -10.25
CA GLU A 43 -19.04 4.37 -10.91
C GLU A 43 -19.06 3.21 -9.91
N MET A 44 -18.37 3.33 -8.77
CA MET A 44 -18.42 2.31 -7.71
C MET A 44 -19.81 2.18 -7.14
N LEU A 45 -20.50 3.29 -6.82
CA LEU A 45 -21.87 3.26 -6.30
C LEU A 45 -22.87 2.60 -7.28
N ARG A 46 -22.70 2.79 -8.59
CA ARG A 46 -23.52 2.12 -9.62
C ARG A 46 -23.34 0.61 -9.66
N GLN A 47 -22.22 0.08 -9.14
CA GLN A 47 -21.95 -1.37 -9.08
C GLN A 47 -22.41 -2.02 -7.78
N ALA A 48 -23.02 -1.29 -6.86
CA ALA A 48 -23.48 -1.81 -5.58
C ALA A 48 -24.49 -2.97 -5.77
N ASP A 49 -24.25 -4.06 -5.01
CA ASP A 49 -25.11 -5.25 -5.00
C ASP A 49 -25.45 -5.64 -3.56
N PRO A 50 -26.58 -5.17 -3.03
CA PRO A 50 -26.99 -5.48 -1.65
C PRO A 50 -27.08 -6.98 -1.35
N SER A 51 -27.29 -7.83 -2.36
CA SER A 51 -27.38 -9.28 -2.17
C SER A 51 -26.07 -9.93 -1.75
N GLN A 52 -24.93 -9.31 -2.05
CA GLN A 52 -23.59 -9.80 -1.72
C GLN A 52 -23.07 -9.31 -0.36
N VAL A 53 -23.68 -8.26 0.21
CA VAL A 53 -23.18 -7.60 1.45
C VAL A 53 -23.01 -8.58 2.60
N ALA A 54 -24.04 -9.39 2.90
CA ALA A 54 -23.98 -10.34 4.01
C ALA A 54 -22.87 -11.40 3.85
N GLY A 55 -22.59 -11.81 2.60
CA GLY A 55 -21.50 -12.74 2.28
C GLY A 55 -20.12 -12.10 2.51
N LEU A 56 -19.91 -10.88 2.06
CA LEU A 56 -18.67 -10.13 2.24
C LEU A 56 -18.42 -9.80 3.71
N SER A 57 -19.41 -9.29 4.45
CA SER A 57 -19.28 -9.01 5.89
C SER A 57 -18.84 -10.24 6.67
N ARG A 58 -19.40 -11.41 6.36
CA ARG A 58 -18.98 -12.68 7.00
C ARG A 58 -17.55 -13.06 6.61
N PHE A 59 -17.18 -12.91 5.35
CA PHE A 59 -15.85 -13.23 4.85
C PHE A 59 -14.77 -12.34 5.48
N PHE A 60 -15.02 -11.05 5.58
CA PHE A 60 -14.09 -10.06 6.16
C PHE A 60 -14.19 -9.93 7.68
N LYS A 61 -14.99 -10.77 8.34
CA LYS A 61 -15.05 -10.83 9.82
C LYS A 61 -15.44 -9.49 10.46
N THR A 62 -16.59 -8.95 10.11
CA THR A 62 -17.06 -7.64 10.61
C THR A 62 -17.93 -7.70 11.87
N GLY A 63 -18.12 -8.89 12.44
CA GLY A 63 -18.87 -9.05 13.69
C GLY A 63 -18.13 -8.44 14.90
N PRO A 64 -18.85 -8.25 16.04
CA PRO A 64 -18.24 -7.68 17.25
C PRO A 64 -16.98 -8.41 17.69
N GLY A 65 -15.91 -7.67 18.03
CA GLY A 65 -14.62 -8.19 18.45
C GLY A 65 -13.79 -8.85 17.34
N GLN A 66 -14.23 -8.79 16.08
CA GLN A 66 -13.50 -9.33 14.94
C GLN A 66 -12.64 -8.24 14.27
N TYR A 67 -11.63 -8.65 13.48
CA TYR A 67 -10.64 -7.72 12.92
C TYR A 67 -11.20 -6.72 11.89
N GLY A 68 -12.35 -6.97 11.30
CA GLY A 68 -13.05 -6.09 10.37
C GLY A 68 -14.27 -5.41 11.00
N GLU A 69 -14.39 -5.38 12.33
CA GLU A 69 -15.51 -4.74 13.01
C GLU A 69 -15.69 -3.29 12.53
N GLY A 70 -16.93 -2.93 12.22
CA GLY A 70 -17.28 -1.59 11.74
C GLY A 70 -17.18 -1.37 10.24
N ASP A 71 -16.56 -2.29 9.47
CA ASP A 71 -16.51 -2.18 8.01
C ASP A 71 -17.90 -2.37 7.39
N GLN A 72 -18.26 -1.46 6.48
CA GLN A 72 -19.45 -1.54 5.65
C GLN A 72 -19.10 -1.97 4.23
N PHE A 73 -20.06 -2.58 3.54
CA PHE A 73 -19.86 -3.10 2.18
C PHE A 73 -20.95 -2.63 1.22
N LEU A 74 -20.55 -2.34 -0.02
CA LEU A 74 -21.45 -2.11 -1.16
C LEU A 74 -21.87 -3.41 -1.86
N GLY A 75 -21.20 -4.52 -1.55
CA GLY A 75 -21.42 -5.81 -2.19
C GLY A 75 -20.65 -6.01 -3.50
N ILE A 76 -19.57 -5.29 -3.72
CA ILE A 76 -18.80 -5.26 -4.97
C ILE A 76 -17.61 -6.23 -4.89
N LYS A 77 -17.59 -7.24 -5.75
CA LYS A 77 -16.47 -8.18 -5.83
C LYS A 77 -15.21 -7.52 -6.45
N VAL A 78 -14.03 -7.89 -5.98
CA VAL A 78 -12.73 -7.35 -6.43
C VAL A 78 -12.57 -7.29 -7.97
N PRO A 79 -13.00 -8.29 -8.78
CA PRO A 79 -12.91 -8.18 -10.23
C PRO A 79 -13.72 -7.02 -10.83
N ILE A 80 -14.86 -6.67 -10.21
CA ILE A 80 -15.69 -5.52 -10.61
C ILE A 80 -14.98 -4.23 -10.24
N THR A 81 -14.50 -4.10 -9.00
CA THR A 81 -13.69 -2.95 -8.54
C THR A 81 -12.52 -2.70 -9.50
N ARG A 82 -11.75 -3.73 -9.85
CA ARG A 82 -10.65 -3.62 -10.83
C ARG A 82 -11.10 -3.14 -12.21
N ARG A 83 -12.28 -3.52 -12.67
CA ARG A 83 -12.85 -3.07 -13.94
C ARG A 83 -13.19 -1.58 -13.89
N VAL A 84 -13.83 -1.13 -12.82
CA VAL A 84 -14.14 0.29 -12.61
C VAL A 84 -12.86 1.12 -12.55
N VAL A 85 -11.90 0.72 -11.73
CA VAL A 85 -10.59 1.38 -11.62
C VAL A 85 -9.91 1.48 -12.99
N LYS A 86 -9.89 0.40 -13.79
CA LYS A 86 -9.30 0.40 -15.13
C LYS A 86 -9.97 1.41 -16.06
N ALA A 87 -11.28 1.63 -15.92
CA ALA A 87 -12.01 2.58 -16.72
C ALA A 87 -11.78 4.04 -16.29
N CYS A 88 -11.63 4.30 -14.99
CA CYS A 88 -11.69 5.65 -14.42
C CYS A 88 -10.33 6.27 -14.06
N TRP A 89 -9.29 5.49 -13.73
CA TRP A 89 -8.07 5.95 -13.08
C TRP A 89 -7.37 7.15 -13.76
N ARG A 90 -7.51 7.32 -15.09
CA ARG A 90 -6.89 8.45 -15.82
C ARG A 90 -7.54 9.79 -15.55
N GLU A 91 -8.78 9.78 -15.11
CA GLU A 91 -9.59 10.98 -14.87
C GLU A 91 -9.66 11.35 -13.38
N VAL A 92 -9.05 10.53 -12.53
CA VAL A 92 -9.04 10.64 -11.06
C VAL A 92 -7.73 11.28 -10.60
N GLY A 93 -7.82 12.24 -9.69
CA GLY A 93 -6.69 12.86 -8.99
C GLY A 93 -6.59 12.41 -7.54
N LEU A 94 -5.58 12.91 -6.79
CA LEU A 94 -5.44 12.60 -5.37
C LEU A 94 -6.61 13.15 -4.54
N ASP A 95 -7.19 14.28 -4.92
CA ASP A 95 -8.37 14.86 -4.24
C ASP A 95 -9.59 13.92 -4.34
N ASP A 96 -9.78 13.28 -5.50
CA ASP A 96 -10.84 12.29 -5.68
C ASP A 96 -10.58 11.02 -4.84
N LEU A 97 -9.28 10.65 -4.70
CA LEU A 97 -8.88 9.52 -3.87
C LEU A 97 -9.03 9.79 -2.38
N GLU A 98 -8.84 11.04 -1.95
CA GLU A 98 -9.05 11.47 -0.56
C GLU A 98 -10.49 11.17 -0.10
N GLU A 99 -11.47 11.48 -0.93
CA GLU A 99 -12.88 11.19 -0.65
C GLU A 99 -13.12 9.67 -0.59
N CYS A 100 -12.55 8.91 -1.53
CA CYS A 100 -12.75 7.48 -1.62
C CYS A 100 -12.05 6.71 -0.48
N ILE A 101 -10.84 7.10 -0.07
CA ILE A 101 -10.07 6.40 0.96
C ILE A 101 -10.68 6.59 2.35
N ARG A 102 -11.36 7.71 2.59
CA ARG A 102 -12.07 8.01 3.85
C ARG A 102 -13.47 7.43 3.92
N SER A 103 -13.93 6.75 2.88
CA SER A 103 -15.26 6.16 2.84
C SER A 103 -15.45 5.07 3.92
N GLU A 104 -16.64 4.99 4.49
CA GLU A 104 -17.07 3.90 5.36
C GLU A 104 -17.14 2.55 4.63
N TYR A 105 -17.27 2.57 3.29
CA TYR A 105 -17.36 1.37 2.48
C TYR A 105 -15.99 0.80 2.12
N HIS A 106 -15.78 -0.46 2.46
CA HIS A 106 -14.55 -1.20 2.23
C HIS A 106 -14.11 -1.18 0.75
N GLU A 107 -15.03 -1.45 -0.17
CA GLU A 107 -14.72 -1.52 -1.60
C GLU A 107 -14.36 -0.16 -2.18
N MET A 108 -14.82 0.93 -1.57
CA MET A 108 -14.45 2.29 -1.98
C MET A 108 -12.99 2.57 -1.63
N ARG A 109 -12.56 2.19 -0.40
CA ARG A 109 -11.14 2.27 0.01
C ARG A 109 -10.25 1.40 -0.87
N LEU A 110 -10.72 0.18 -1.20
CA LEU A 110 -10.01 -0.70 -2.14
C LEU A 110 -9.86 -0.05 -3.53
N ALA A 111 -10.91 0.58 -4.04
CA ALA A 111 -10.88 1.26 -5.34
C ALA A 111 -9.89 2.44 -5.34
N ALA A 112 -9.84 3.22 -4.25
CA ALA A 112 -8.86 4.29 -4.07
C ALA A 112 -7.42 3.74 -4.12
N LEU A 113 -7.12 2.71 -3.35
CA LEU A 113 -5.78 2.10 -3.30
C LEU A 113 -5.36 1.49 -4.63
N LEU A 114 -6.25 0.78 -5.31
CA LEU A 114 -5.98 0.23 -6.64
C LEU A 114 -5.75 1.33 -7.69
N THR A 115 -6.49 2.45 -7.58
CA THR A 115 -6.28 3.62 -8.46
C THR A 115 -4.94 4.29 -8.16
N LEU A 116 -4.58 4.46 -6.89
CA LEU A 116 -3.28 4.98 -6.48
C LEU A 116 -2.12 4.17 -7.06
N VAL A 117 -2.22 2.84 -7.06
CA VAL A 117 -1.25 1.94 -7.71
C VAL A 117 -1.17 2.20 -9.21
N GLN A 118 -2.29 2.46 -9.91
CA GLN A 118 -2.27 2.80 -11.34
C GLN A 118 -1.56 4.14 -11.59
N LEU A 119 -1.84 5.16 -10.77
CA LEU A 119 -1.20 6.48 -10.85
C LEU A 119 0.30 6.36 -10.60
N PHE A 120 0.73 5.62 -9.58
CA PHE A 120 2.13 5.36 -9.27
C PHE A 120 2.90 4.77 -10.46
N PHE A 121 2.35 3.74 -11.11
CA PHE A 121 2.98 3.14 -12.28
C PHE A 121 2.89 4.02 -13.53
N ALA A 122 1.88 4.86 -13.65
CA ALA A 122 1.78 5.85 -14.72
C ALA A 122 2.88 6.91 -14.57
N ALA A 123 3.06 7.44 -13.36
CA ALA A 123 4.12 8.39 -13.04
C ALA A 123 5.52 7.84 -13.33
N LYS A 124 5.77 6.55 -13.04
CA LYS A 124 7.05 5.87 -13.37
C LYS A 124 7.35 5.84 -14.87
N ARG A 125 6.33 5.69 -15.71
CA ARG A 125 6.50 5.63 -17.17
C ARG A 125 6.74 7.02 -17.80
N GLY A 126 6.39 8.08 -17.10
CA GLY A 126 6.50 9.46 -17.58
C GLY A 126 5.42 9.85 -18.61
N PRO A 127 5.23 11.18 -18.84
CA PRO A 127 4.13 11.70 -19.63
C PRO A 127 4.18 11.34 -21.12
N ARG A 128 5.36 11.05 -21.67
CA ARG A 128 5.54 10.74 -23.10
C ARG A 128 5.08 9.36 -23.53
N THR A 129 4.86 8.44 -22.58
CA THR A 129 4.46 7.04 -22.87
C THR A 129 2.97 6.81 -22.74
N LEU A 130 2.23 7.82 -22.28
CA LEU A 130 0.78 7.74 -22.18
C LEU A 130 0.15 8.34 -23.43
N SER A 131 -0.61 7.52 -24.16
CA SER A 131 -1.43 7.98 -25.30
C SER A 131 -2.54 8.96 -24.87
N CYS A 132 -2.79 9.09 -23.57
CA CYS A 132 -3.65 10.07 -22.95
C CYS A 132 -2.98 10.53 -21.64
N PRO A 133 -2.71 11.84 -21.44
CA PRO A 133 -2.15 12.34 -20.19
C PRO A 133 -3.11 12.05 -19.02
N THR A 134 -2.55 11.61 -17.89
CA THR A 134 -3.32 11.57 -16.65
C THR A 134 -3.63 13.00 -16.22
N ARG A 135 -4.82 13.23 -15.71
CA ARG A 135 -5.24 14.54 -15.20
C ARG A 135 -4.33 15.07 -14.07
N SER A 136 -3.71 14.16 -13.34
CA SER A 136 -3.18 14.47 -12.02
C SER A 136 -1.78 15.10 -12.01
N GLY A 137 -0.95 14.95 -13.04
CA GLY A 137 0.46 15.34 -12.94
C GLY A 137 1.21 14.73 -11.73
N VAL A 138 0.63 13.75 -11.05
CA VAL A 138 1.07 13.16 -9.79
C VAL A 138 2.38 12.41 -9.98
N SER A 139 3.35 12.65 -9.10
CA SER A 139 4.62 11.92 -9.05
C SER A 139 4.48 10.61 -8.27
N GLN A 140 5.50 9.74 -8.38
CA GLN A 140 5.58 8.55 -7.53
C GLN A 140 5.70 8.89 -6.04
N ALA A 141 6.40 9.98 -5.71
CA ALA A 141 6.54 10.45 -4.33
C ALA A 141 5.18 10.87 -3.76
N ASP A 142 4.39 11.66 -4.51
CA ASP A 142 3.05 12.07 -4.08
C ASP A 142 2.14 10.85 -3.80
N CYS A 143 2.26 9.78 -4.61
CA CYS A 143 1.51 8.55 -4.37
C CYS A 143 1.95 7.84 -3.08
N VAL A 144 3.25 7.83 -2.77
CA VAL A 144 3.78 7.23 -1.55
C VAL A 144 3.39 8.06 -0.33
N ASP A 145 3.52 9.37 -0.40
CA ASP A 145 3.12 10.29 0.67
C ASP A 145 1.63 10.17 0.97
N PHE A 146 0.79 10.12 -0.07
CA PHE A 146 -0.64 9.85 0.07
C PHE A 146 -0.90 8.52 0.78
N TYR A 147 -0.24 7.43 0.36
CA TYR A 147 -0.42 6.11 0.96
C TYR A 147 -0.07 6.11 2.45
N LEU A 148 1.07 6.71 2.81
CA LEU A 148 1.56 6.75 4.19
C LEU A 148 0.70 7.66 5.09
N ALA A 149 0.14 8.74 4.53
CA ALA A 149 -0.75 9.63 5.25
C ALA A 149 -2.14 9.00 5.56
N HIS A 150 -2.48 7.88 4.90
CA HIS A 150 -3.81 7.27 5.00
C HIS A 150 -3.78 5.81 5.50
N THR A 151 -2.71 5.38 6.18
CA THR A 151 -2.59 4.01 6.71
C THR A 151 -3.71 3.65 7.69
N GLU A 152 -4.29 4.62 8.37
CA GLU A 152 -5.43 4.42 9.29
C GLU A 152 -6.68 3.86 8.59
N PHE A 153 -6.87 4.16 7.29
CA PHE A 153 -7.98 3.67 6.47
C PHE A 153 -7.68 2.34 5.78
N ILE A 154 -6.44 1.85 5.86
CA ILE A 154 -6.00 0.57 5.32
C ILE A 154 -6.17 -0.50 6.41
N ASN A 155 -7.40 -0.77 6.75
CA ASN A 155 -7.80 -1.50 7.94
C ASN A 155 -8.23 -2.95 7.68
N ASN A 156 -7.76 -3.56 6.59
CA ASN A 156 -8.03 -4.97 6.28
C ASN A 156 -6.89 -5.59 5.45
N TRP A 157 -6.77 -6.92 5.50
CA TRP A 157 -5.69 -7.66 4.86
C TRP A 157 -5.66 -7.50 3.33
N ASP A 158 -6.79 -7.44 2.65
CA ASP A 158 -6.84 -7.29 1.20
C ASP A 158 -6.47 -5.87 0.76
N LEU A 159 -6.84 -4.85 1.54
CA LEU A 159 -6.41 -3.46 1.31
C LEU A 159 -4.88 -3.35 1.38
N VAL A 160 -4.26 -4.01 2.36
CA VAL A 160 -2.80 -4.09 2.48
C VAL A 160 -2.20 -4.88 1.32
N ASP A 161 -2.63 -6.14 1.13
CA ASP A 161 -1.99 -7.10 0.25
C ASP A 161 -2.09 -6.71 -1.24
N LEU A 162 -3.09 -5.92 -1.62
CA LEU A 162 -3.27 -5.47 -3.00
C LEU A 162 -2.60 -4.12 -3.31
N SER A 163 -2.11 -3.39 -2.30
CA SER A 163 -1.59 -2.03 -2.48
C SER A 163 -0.13 -1.86 -2.06
N CYS A 164 0.31 -2.41 -0.92
CA CYS A 164 1.60 -2.07 -0.33
C CYS A 164 2.80 -2.53 -1.17
N TYR A 165 2.87 -3.79 -1.58
CA TYR A 165 4.05 -4.27 -2.32
C TYR A 165 4.18 -3.68 -3.72
N PRO A 166 3.10 -3.45 -4.52
CA PRO A 166 3.27 -2.78 -5.79
C PRO A 166 3.64 -1.30 -5.65
N LEU A 167 3.27 -0.65 -4.54
CA LEU A 167 3.57 0.76 -4.29
C LEU A 167 4.86 0.91 -3.47
N LEU A 168 4.82 0.64 -2.16
CA LEU A 168 5.98 0.81 -1.27
C LEU A 168 7.13 -0.13 -1.62
N GLY A 169 6.85 -1.42 -1.86
CA GLY A 169 7.88 -2.36 -2.27
C GLY A 169 8.59 -1.95 -3.57
N THR A 170 7.85 -1.40 -4.54
CA THR A 170 8.45 -0.90 -5.79
C THR A 170 9.21 0.41 -5.56
N TRP A 171 8.69 1.30 -4.74
CA TRP A 171 9.33 2.57 -4.41
C TRP A 171 10.67 2.39 -3.69
N LEU A 172 10.73 1.42 -2.77
CA LEU A 172 11.88 1.16 -1.91
C LEU A 172 12.90 0.15 -2.49
N LEU A 173 12.66 -0.37 -3.70
CA LEU A 173 13.51 -1.41 -4.29
C LEU A 173 14.99 -1.03 -4.31
N ASP A 174 15.27 0.24 -4.66
CA ASP A 174 16.63 0.80 -4.78
C ASP A 174 16.86 1.97 -3.79
N LYS A 175 16.12 2.00 -2.67
CA LYS A 175 16.19 3.06 -1.67
C LYS A 175 16.40 2.51 -0.26
N ASP A 176 16.55 3.40 0.72
CA ASP A 176 16.56 3.06 2.15
C ASP A 176 15.21 2.42 2.55
N ARG A 177 15.28 1.27 3.20
CA ARG A 177 14.14 0.42 3.58
C ARG A 177 13.78 0.51 5.05
N ARG A 178 14.41 1.39 5.84
CA ARG A 178 14.17 1.55 7.29
C ARG A 178 12.69 1.70 7.61
N LEU A 179 11.95 2.41 6.77
CA LEU A 179 10.50 2.56 6.90
C LEU A 179 9.77 1.23 7.11
N LEU A 180 10.14 0.17 6.38
CA LEU A 180 9.46 -1.13 6.52
C LEU A 180 9.78 -1.82 7.85
N TYR A 181 10.99 -1.64 8.36
CA TYR A 181 11.38 -2.13 9.68
C TYR A 181 10.67 -1.38 10.80
N GLU A 182 10.54 -0.06 10.66
CA GLU A 182 9.79 0.79 11.60
C GLU A 182 8.31 0.40 11.60
N LEU A 183 7.67 0.26 10.45
CA LEU A 183 6.29 -0.21 10.35
C LEU A 183 6.10 -1.59 10.99
N ALA A 184 7.02 -2.53 10.77
CA ALA A 184 6.93 -3.87 11.33
C ALA A 184 7.10 -3.87 12.86
N ARG A 185 7.98 -3.04 13.40
CA ARG A 185 8.30 -3.00 14.83
C ARG A 185 7.34 -2.13 15.62
N ASP A 186 7.09 -0.92 15.11
CA ASP A 186 6.48 0.19 15.84
C ASP A 186 5.11 0.61 15.27
N GLY A 187 4.63 -0.08 14.24
CA GLY A 187 3.32 0.18 13.62
C GLY A 187 2.19 0.15 14.64
N LYS A 188 1.36 1.19 14.65
CA LYS A 188 0.27 1.39 15.62
C LYS A 188 -0.84 0.33 15.51
N THR A 189 -0.96 -0.28 14.34
CA THR A 189 -1.97 -1.29 14.03
C THR A 189 -1.33 -2.54 13.43
N ILE A 190 -2.04 -3.66 13.51
CA ILE A 190 -1.61 -4.90 12.82
C ILE A 190 -1.50 -4.70 11.30
N TRP A 191 -2.20 -3.71 10.76
CA TRP A 191 -2.21 -3.42 9.33
C TRP A 191 -0.93 -2.70 8.90
N GLU A 192 -0.46 -1.72 9.67
CA GLU A 192 0.84 -1.08 9.47
C GLU A 192 1.99 -2.09 9.58
N GLN A 193 1.94 -2.96 10.60
CA GLN A 193 2.92 -4.05 10.75
C GLN A 193 2.87 -5.03 9.58
N ARG A 194 1.67 -5.33 9.07
CA ARG A 194 1.48 -6.15 7.88
C ARG A 194 2.01 -5.45 6.62
N ILE A 195 1.82 -4.14 6.46
CA ILE A 195 2.43 -3.34 5.37
C ILE A 195 3.94 -3.52 5.38
N GLY A 196 4.59 -3.46 6.54
CA GLY A 196 6.03 -3.65 6.68
C GLY A 196 6.51 -4.95 6.05
N VAL A 197 5.92 -6.08 6.41
CA VAL A 197 6.36 -7.38 5.89
C VAL A 197 5.86 -7.65 4.47
N VAL A 198 4.62 -7.33 4.12
CA VAL A 198 4.07 -7.66 2.80
C VAL A 198 4.71 -6.83 1.69
N SER A 199 5.20 -5.63 1.99
CA SER A 199 5.95 -4.81 1.02
C SER A 199 7.21 -5.50 0.49
N THR A 200 7.81 -6.42 1.25
CA THR A 200 9.00 -7.19 0.84
C THR A 200 8.73 -8.17 -0.31
N MET A 201 7.47 -8.44 -0.66
CA MET A 201 7.12 -9.27 -1.81
C MET A 201 7.79 -8.79 -3.11
N THR A 202 7.91 -7.48 -3.29
CA THR A 202 8.61 -6.93 -4.48
C THR A 202 10.10 -7.27 -4.44
N PHE A 203 10.74 -7.21 -3.28
CA PHE A 203 12.16 -7.56 -3.11
C PHE A 203 12.38 -9.05 -3.39
N ILE A 204 11.53 -9.93 -2.85
CA ILE A 204 11.55 -11.37 -3.14
C ILE A 204 11.50 -11.63 -4.65
N ARG A 205 10.63 -10.93 -5.38
CA ARG A 205 10.51 -11.05 -6.84
C ARG A 205 11.78 -10.64 -7.60
N HIS A 206 12.61 -9.80 -6.98
CA HIS A 206 13.91 -9.37 -7.49
C HIS A 206 15.08 -10.16 -6.90
N GLY A 207 14.83 -11.25 -6.17
CA GLY A 207 15.86 -12.10 -5.57
C GLY A 207 16.54 -11.51 -4.32
N GLN A 208 16.00 -10.44 -3.74
CA GLN A 208 16.50 -9.79 -2.53
C GLN A 208 15.68 -10.30 -1.34
N LEU A 209 16.25 -11.21 -0.54
CA LEU A 209 15.51 -11.93 0.49
C LEU A 209 15.78 -11.43 1.92
N ASP A 210 16.89 -10.73 2.14
CA ASP A 210 17.42 -10.36 3.46
C ASP A 210 16.43 -9.57 4.30
N ASP A 211 15.77 -8.55 3.71
CA ASP A 211 14.77 -7.75 4.41
C ASP A 211 13.56 -8.59 4.84
N THR A 212 13.17 -9.57 4.01
CA THR A 212 12.05 -10.46 4.37
C THR A 212 12.38 -11.27 5.61
N PHE A 213 13.58 -11.85 5.68
CA PHE A 213 14.03 -12.63 6.82
C PHE A 213 14.20 -11.76 8.07
N ALA A 214 14.83 -10.58 7.94
CA ALA A 214 15.03 -9.67 9.05
C ALA A 214 13.70 -9.12 9.62
N ILE A 215 12.73 -8.79 8.76
CA ILE A 215 11.41 -8.35 9.21
C ILE A 215 10.61 -9.52 9.78
N ALA A 216 10.78 -10.74 9.26
CA ALA A 216 10.19 -11.95 9.83
C ALA A 216 10.69 -12.21 11.25
N ASP A 217 11.96 -11.92 11.56
CA ASP A 217 12.52 -12.00 12.92
C ASP A 217 11.85 -10.99 13.87
N ILE A 218 11.61 -9.76 13.42
CA ILE A 218 10.88 -8.75 14.22
C ILE A 218 9.48 -9.24 14.60
N LEU A 219 8.80 -9.89 13.66
CA LEU A 219 7.40 -10.33 13.80
C LEU A 219 7.26 -11.80 14.25
N LEU A 220 8.37 -12.48 14.57
CA LEU A 220 8.40 -13.92 14.83
C LEU A 220 7.42 -14.35 15.93
N HIS A 221 7.34 -13.58 17.00
CA HIS A 221 6.50 -13.87 18.17
C HIS A 221 5.28 -12.94 18.28
N HIS A 222 4.89 -12.32 17.17
CA HIS A 222 3.72 -11.45 17.16
C HIS A 222 2.45 -12.23 17.58
N PRO A 223 1.55 -11.67 18.43
CA PRO A 223 0.41 -12.41 18.96
C PRO A 223 -0.71 -12.68 17.95
N HIS A 224 -0.81 -11.92 16.87
CA HIS A 224 -1.97 -11.92 15.97
C HIS A 224 -1.83 -12.89 14.80
N ASP A 225 -2.83 -13.76 14.58
CA ASP A 225 -2.83 -14.82 13.54
C ASP A 225 -2.71 -14.26 12.10
N LEU A 226 -3.26 -13.07 11.80
CA LEU A 226 -3.12 -12.45 10.47
C LEU A 226 -1.67 -12.01 10.18
N ILE A 227 -0.87 -11.70 11.20
CA ILE A 227 0.57 -11.46 11.03
C ILE A 227 1.29 -12.79 10.81
N HIS A 228 0.94 -13.86 11.56
CA HIS A 228 1.50 -15.19 11.32
C HIS A 228 1.31 -15.65 9.88
N LYS A 229 0.11 -15.43 9.33
CA LYS A 229 -0.22 -15.76 7.94
C LYS A 229 0.59 -14.93 6.95
N ALA A 230 0.73 -13.63 7.20
CA ALA A 230 1.52 -12.75 6.34
C ALA A 230 2.99 -13.17 6.32
N VAL A 231 3.63 -13.25 7.48
CA VAL A 231 5.04 -13.64 7.59
C VAL A 231 5.26 -15.01 6.97
N GLY A 232 4.44 -16.00 7.32
CA GLY A 232 4.53 -17.35 6.74
C GLY A 232 4.37 -17.35 5.22
N TRP A 233 3.48 -16.53 4.68
CA TRP A 233 3.32 -16.36 3.23
C TRP A 233 4.59 -15.79 2.58
N LEU A 234 5.17 -14.70 3.13
CA LEU A 234 6.37 -14.08 2.57
C LEU A 234 7.59 -15.03 2.68
N LEU A 235 7.75 -15.75 3.79
CA LEU A 235 8.77 -16.79 3.95
C LEU A 235 8.60 -17.90 2.91
N ARG A 236 7.38 -18.35 2.62
CA ARG A 236 7.09 -19.29 1.54
C ARG A 236 7.50 -18.77 0.17
N GLU A 237 7.19 -17.51 -0.12
CA GLU A 237 7.58 -16.90 -1.40
C GLU A 237 9.11 -16.75 -1.50
N ALA A 238 9.80 -16.40 -0.40
CA ALA A 238 11.25 -16.40 -0.32
C ALA A 238 11.83 -17.81 -0.57
N GLY A 239 11.27 -18.83 0.10
CA GLY A 239 11.68 -20.24 -0.09
C GLY A 239 11.42 -20.81 -1.49
N LYS A 240 10.49 -20.23 -2.26
CA LYS A 240 10.34 -20.56 -3.69
C LYS A 240 11.49 -19.99 -4.54
N ARG A 241 12.13 -18.93 -4.10
CA ARG A 241 13.29 -18.32 -4.76
C ARG A 241 14.59 -19.02 -4.35
N ASP A 242 14.75 -19.19 -3.03
CA ASP A 242 15.90 -19.89 -2.44
C ASP A 242 15.43 -20.70 -1.23
N ARG A 243 15.28 -22.01 -1.47
CA ARG A 243 14.87 -22.94 -0.42
C ARG A 243 15.96 -23.10 0.63
N ALA A 244 17.24 -23.13 0.23
CA ALA A 244 18.34 -23.32 1.17
C ALA A 244 18.46 -22.14 2.12
N ALA A 245 18.27 -20.89 1.64
CA ALA A 245 18.21 -19.70 2.47
C ALA A 245 17.07 -19.79 3.51
N LEU A 246 15.87 -20.23 3.10
CA LEU A 246 14.78 -20.41 4.05
C LEU A 246 15.07 -21.52 5.07
N GLU A 247 15.65 -22.66 4.67
CA GLU A 247 16.02 -23.76 5.58
C GLU A 247 17.11 -23.29 6.57
N THR A 248 18.10 -22.53 6.12
CA THR A 248 19.12 -21.92 6.98
C THR A 248 18.46 -21.00 8.01
N TRP A 249 17.61 -20.07 7.58
CA TRP A 249 16.91 -19.16 8.49
C TRP A 249 16.05 -19.88 9.51
N LEU A 250 15.35 -20.97 9.11
CA LEU A 250 14.52 -21.77 10.03
C LEU A 250 15.33 -22.50 11.09
N GLN A 251 16.59 -22.90 10.79
CA GLN A 251 17.43 -23.76 11.63
C GLN A 251 18.55 -23.03 12.37
N GLU A 252 18.78 -21.74 12.07
CA GLU A 252 19.92 -20.96 12.60
C GLU A 252 19.86 -20.81 14.13
N ALA A 253 21.04 -20.88 14.79
CA ALA A 253 21.32 -20.68 16.22
C ALA A 253 20.34 -21.39 17.19
N GLU A 254 19.27 -20.73 17.60
CA GLU A 254 18.08 -21.35 18.20
C GLU A 254 17.06 -21.62 17.10
N PRO A 255 16.75 -22.90 16.78
CA PRO A 255 15.93 -23.18 15.60
C PRO A 255 14.58 -22.48 15.64
N ARG A 256 14.41 -21.44 14.80
CA ARG A 256 13.20 -20.61 14.76
C ARG A 256 11.94 -21.43 14.54
N TYR A 257 12.03 -22.52 13.74
CA TYR A 257 10.88 -23.41 13.50
C TYR A 257 10.32 -24.05 14.77
N LYS A 258 11.10 -24.13 15.87
CA LYS A 258 10.65 -24.68 17.15
C LYS A 258 9.85 -23.68 17.98
N SER A 259 10.16 -22.42 17.92
CA SER A 259 9.54 -21.34 18.72
C SER A 259 8.46 -20.56 17.99
N MET A 260 8.55 -20.44 16.65
CA MET A 260 7.61 -19.66 15.86
C MET A 260 6.17 -20.22 15.93
N PRO A 261 5.15 -19.36 15.77
CA PRO A 261 3.75 -19.76 15.75
C PRO A 261 3.46 -20.86 14.71
N ARG A 262 2.64 -21.81 15.08
CA ARG A 262 2.32 -22.98 14.25
C ARG A 262 1.73 -22.60 12.88
N THR A 263 0.87 -21.61 12.86
CA THR A 263 0.29 -21.07 11.61
C THR A 263 1.39 -20.54 10.70
N MET A 264 2.31 -19.72 11.23
CA MET A 264 3.42 -19.15 10.49
C MET A 264 4.31 -20.24 9.87
N LEU A 265 4.70 -21.23 10.66
CA LEU A 265 5.49 -22.37 10.18
C LEU A 265 4.79 -23.13 9.05
N ARG A 266 3.51 -23.48 9.22
CA ARG A 266 2.74 -24.22 8.20
C ARG A 266 2.70 -23.48 6.87
N TYR A 267 2.54 -22.16 6.88
CA TYR A 267 2.57 -21.32 5.68
C TYR A 267 3.97 -21.31 5.07
N ALA A 268 5.01 -21.08 5.87
CA ALA A 268 6.40 -20.97 5.39
C ALA A 268 6.85 -22.23 4.64
N ILE A 269 6.54 -23.42 5.17
CA ILE A 269 6.99 -24.70 4.62
C ILE A 269 5.95 -25.39 3.71
N GLU A 270 4.88 -24.68 3.30
CA GLU A 270 3.78 -25.27 2.49
C GLU A 270 4.28 -25.93 1.20
N LYS A 271 5.34 -25.40 0.59
CA LYS A 271 5.91 -25.92 -0.67
C LYS A 271 7.08 -26.88 -0.47
N PHE A 272 7.38 -27.27 0.77
CA PHE A 272 8.39 -28.31 1.03
C PHE A 272 7.86 -29.70 0.66
N PRO A 273 8.73 -30.63 0.24
CA PRO A 273 8.38 -32.04 0.09
C PRO A 273 7.79 -32.60 1.40
N GLU A 274 6.76 -33.42 1.30
CA GLU A 274 6.03 -33.89 2.47
C GLU A 274 6.91 -34.55 3.55
N PRO A 275 7.92 -35.40 3.25
CA PRO A 275 8.80 -35.94 4.27
C PRO A 275 9.55 -34.88 5.07
N VAL A 276 10.06 -33.83 4.40
CA VAL A 276 10.77 -32.72 5.03
C VAL A 276 9.81 -31.84 5.83
N ARG A 277 8.64 -31.55 5.28
CA ARG A 277 7.58 -30.81 5.96
C ARG A 277 7.18 -31.48 7.27
N GLN A 278 7.04 -32.81 7.29
CA GLN A 278 6.71 -33.55 8.50
C GLN A 278 7.82 -33.49 9.57
N GLN A 279 9.10 -33.42 9.18
CA GLN A 279 10.21 -33.23 10.13
C GLN A 279 10.07 -31.88 10.88
N TYR A 280 9.79 -30.77 10.18
CA TYR A 280 9.55 -29.48 10.81
C TYR A 280 8.30 -29.45 11.69
N LEU A 281 7.27 -30.26 11.38
CA LEU A 281 6.01 -30.28 12.11
C LEU A 281 6.02 -31.19 13.36
N ARG A 282 6.99 -32.08 13.49
CA ARG A 282 7.16 -33.04 14.65
C ARG A 282 7.94 -32.42 15.80
N ARG A 283 7.65 -31.18 16.19
CA ARG A 283 8.30 -30.52 17.33
C ARG A 283 7.54 -30.78 18.63
#